data_7814689c3f37d8d8fb6d9117d3156115
#
_entry.id   7814689c3f37d8d8fb6d9117d3156115
#
_cell.length_a   1.000
_cell.length_b   1.000
_cell.length_c   1.000
_cell.angle_alpha   90.00
_cell.angle_beta   90.00
_cell.angle_gamma   90.00
#
_symmetry.space_group_name_H-M   'P 1'
#
loop_
_entity.id
_entity.type
_entity.pdbx_description
1 polymer ?
#
loop_
_entity_poly.entity_id
_entity_poly.type
_entity_poly.pdbx_seq_one_letter_code
_entity_poly.pdbx_strand_id
1 'polypeptide(L)'
;MPRKGIADRIRALALSLPLTYEDRPWGDFPVFKVPENKVFAWMTTADDGVDLTVKLTPEEREIAYLLPYVRTASHVGRYGWITAEVTDEESLENALEWLRESYWLKAPVDIRDAALG
;
A
#
# COMPACT_ATOMS: atom_id res chain seq x y z
N MET A 1 5.52 16.10 14.15
CA MET A 1 6.67 15.30 13.76
C MET A 1 6.43 14.67 12.41
N PRO A 2 7.14 15.13 11.39
CA PRO A 2 6.86 14.70 10.01
C PRO A 2 6.97 13.19 9.78
N ARG A 3 8.01 12.56 10.30
CA ARG A 3 8.21 11.13 10.05
C ARG A 3 7.19 10.26 10.75
N LYS A 4 6.81 10.67 11.95
CA LYS A 4 5.78 9.97 12.68
C LYS A 4 4.47 9.97 11.88
N GLY A 5 4.21 11.08 11.20
CA GLY A 5 2.99 11.22 10.42
C GLY A 5 2.93 10.33 9.18
N ILE A 6 4.08 9.91 8.62
CA ILE A 6 4.08 9.09 7.40
C ILE A 6 3.39 7.74 7.64
N ALA A 7 3.86 6.98 8.62
CA ALA A 7 3.26 5.68 8.91
C ALA A 7 1.81 5.83 9.34
N ASP A 8 1.54 6.84 10.18
CA ASP A 8 0.19 7.08 10.67
C ASP A 8 -0.77 7.43 9.54
N ARG A 9 -0.34 8.23 8.58
CA ARG A 9 -1.19 8.63 7.47
C ARG A 9 -1.48 7.46 6.53
N ILE A 10 -0.49 6.62 6.27
CA ILE A 10 -0.70 5.41 5.46
C ILE A 10 -1.70 4.50 6.16
N ARG A 11 -1.48 4.24 7.44
CA ARG A 11 -2.36 3.37 8.22
C ARG A 11 -3.78 3.94 8.27
N ALA A 12 -3.91 5.24 8.50
CA ALA A 12 -5.21 5.88 8.57
C ALA A 12 -5.99 5.72 7.26
N LEU A 13 -5.32 5.93 6.12
CA LEU A 13 -5.99 5.75 4.84
C LEU A 13 -6.38 4.28 4.63
N ALA A 14 -5.45 3.35 4.88
CA ALA A 14 -5.73 1.94 4.68
C ALA A 14 -6.95 1.49 5.47
N LEU A 15 -7.06 1.93 6.72
CA LEU A 15 -8.15 1.51 7.60
C LEU A 15 -9.42 2.33 7.41
N SER A 16 -9.37 3.41 6.64
CA SER A 16 -10.56 4.18 6.30
C SER A 16 -11.33 3.58 5.12
N LEU A 17 -10.71 2.70 4.37
CA LEU A 17 -11.37 2.08 3.20
C LEU A 17 -12.34 1.01 3.68
N PRO A 18 -13.45 0.79 2.94
CA PRO A 18 -14.51 -0.11 3.41
C PRO A 18 -14.05 -1.52 3.71
N LEU A 19 -14.40 -2.02 4.89
CA LEU A 19 -14.19 -3.40 5.34
C LEU A 19 -12.74 -3.83 5.41
N THR A 20 -11.81 -2.88 5.50
CA THR A 20 -10.41 -3.20 5.67
C THR A 20 -10.10 -3.48 7.13
N TYR A 21 -9.04 -4.24 7.36
CA TYR A 21 -8.57 -4.50 8.71
C TYR A 21 -7.06 -4.73 8.69
N GLU A 22 -6.45 -4.57 9.84
CA GLU A 22 -5.02 -4.77 10.03
C GLU A 22 -4.76 -6.11 10.68
N ASP A 23 -3.73 -6.81 10.21
CA ASP A 23 -3.33 -8.08 10.76
C ASP A 23 -1.80 -8.08 10.82
N ARG A 24 -1.22 -9.04 11.51
CA ARG A 24 0.24 -9.17 11.62
C ARG A 24 0.64 -10.64 11.51
N PRO A 25 0.29 -11.30 10.38
CA PRO A 25 0.52 -12.74 10.25
C PRO A 25 1.97 -13.12 10.04
N TRP A 26 2.83 -12.17 9.65
CA TRP A 26 4.20 -12.47 9.23
C TRP A 26 5.25 -11.90 10.18
N GLY A 27 4.86 -11.15 11.21
CA GLY A 27 5.81 -10.54 12.14
C GLY A 27 5.25 -9.27 12.75
N ASP A 28 6.13 -8.33 13.12
CA ASP A 28 5.75 -7.14 13.85
C ASP A 28 5.36 -5.97 12.97
N PHE A 29 4.99 -6.19 11.73
CA PHE A 29 4.61 -5.10 10.85
C PHE A 29 3.16 -5.28 10.39
N PRO A 30 2.46 -4.15 10.15
CA PRO A 30 1.05 -4.22 9.76
C PRO A 30 0.86 -4.70 8.33
N VAL A 31 -0.10 -5.60 8.16
CA VAL A 31 -0.56 -6.10 6.88
C VAL A 31 -2.01 -5.70 6.76
N PHE A 32 -2.38 -5.02 5.69
CA PHE A 32 -3.74 -4.53 5.50
C PHE A 32 -4.50 -5.45 4.56
N LYS A 33 -5.69 -5.84 5.00
CA LYS A 33 -6.46 -6.87 4.31
C LYS A 33 -7.88 -6.41 4.03
N VAL A 34 -8.50 -7.05 3.05
CA VAL A 34 -9.92 -6.94 2.72
C VAL A 34 -10.58 -8.31 2.95
N PRO A 35 -11.93 -8.38 2.91
CA PRO A 35 -12.62 -9.65 3.15
C PRO A 35 -12.09 -10.80 2.31
N GLU A 36 -12.28 -12.01 2.83
CA GLU A 36 -11.75 -13.25 2.32
C GLU A 36 -10.24 -13.37 2.55
N ASN A 37 -9.77 -12.61 3.55
CA ASN A 37 -8.37 -12.68 4.00
C ASN A 37 -7.37 -12.29 2.91
N LYS A 38 -7.77 -11.36 2.03
CA LYS A 38 -6.90 -10.94 0.93
C LYS A 38 -6.06 -9.74 1.33
N VAL A 39 -4.75 -9.84 1.12
CA VAL A 39 -3.81 -8.76 1.41
C VAL A 39 -3.82 -7.74 0.29
N PHE A 40 -3.90 -6.45 0.62
CA PHE A 40 -3.75 -5.42 -0.40
C PHE A 40 -2.55 -4.50 -0.14
N ALA A 41 -1.95 -4.53 1.04
CA ALA A 41 -0.76 -3.73 1.33
C ALA A 41 -0.10 -4.21 2.60
N TRP A 42 1.20 -3.93 2.74
CA TRP A 42 1.87 -4.03 4.03
C TRP A 42 2.97 -2.98 4.08
N MET A 43 3.39 -2.63 5.30
CA MET A 43 4.48 -1.68 5.44
C MET A 43 5.43 -2.12 6.54
N THR A 44 6.72 -1.85 6.30
CA THR A 44 7.76 -2.12 7.27
C THR A 44 8.50 -0.84 7.56
N THR A 45 9.15 -0.77 8.72
CA THR A 45 9.91 0.40 9.11
C THR A 45 11.18 0.51 8.26
N ALA A 46 11.49 1.71 7.80
CA ALA A 46 12.74 2.04 7.13
C ALA A 46 13.44 3.11 7.96
N ASP A 47 14.70 3.40 7.61
CA ASP A 47 15.53 4.33 8.40
C ASP A 47 14.87 5.70 8.56
N ASP A 48 14.33 6.26 7.46
CA ASP A 48 13.79 7.61 7.47
C ASP A 48 12.29 7.62 7.17
N GLY A 49 11.63 6.47 7.23
CA GLY A 49 10.21 6.41 6.90
C GLY A 49 9.71 4.99 6.92
N VAL A 50 8.98 4.61 5.88
CA VAL A 50 8.46 3.25 5.78
C VAL A 50 8.62 2.71 4.36
N ASP A 51 8.72 1.40 4.25
CA ASP A 51 8.62 0.70 2.97
C ASP A 51 7.19 0.21 2.83
N LEU A 52 6.48 0.74 1.85
CA LEU A 52 5.10 0.34 1.58
C LEU A 52 5.07 -0.57 0.36
N THR A 53 4.48 -1.75 0.49
CA THR A 53 4.35 -2.69 -0.61
C THR A 53 2.89 -2.79 -1.00
N VAL A 54 2.62 -2.60 -2.30
CA VAL A 54 1.27 -2.59 -2.87
C VAL A 54 1.31 -3.23 -4.25
N LYS A 55 0.13 -3.63 -4.73
CA LYS A 55 -0.02 -4.17 -6.08
C LYS A 55 -0.55 -3.09 -6.99
N LEU A 56 0.01 -3.00 -8.20
CA LEU A 56 -0.39 -2.00 -9.20
C LEU A 56 -0.70 -2.67 -10.53
N THR A 57 -1.48 -1.97 -11.34
CA THR A 57 -1.70 -2.40 -12.73
C THR A 57 -0.39 -2.29 -13.51
N PRO A 58 -0.25 -2.99 -14.65
CA PRO A 58 0.97 -2.87 -15.45
C PRO A 58 1.29 -1.44 -15.85
N GLU A 59 0.28 -0.65 -16.21
CA GLU A 59 0.47 0.74 -16.60
C GLU A 59 1.00 1.58 -15.44
N GLU A 60 0.41 1.42 -14.26
CA GLU A 60 0.85 2.16 -13.08
C GLU A 60 2.24 1.74 -12.65
N ARG A 61 2.58 0.46 -12.79
CA ARG A 61 3.91 -0.01 -12.43
C ARG A 61 4.98 0.65 -13.29
N GLU A 62 4.73 0.78 -14.59
CA GLU A 62 5.71 1.42 -15.47
C GLU A 62 5.98 2.85 -15.03
N ILE A 63 4.93 3.58 -14.68
CA ILE A 63 5.07 4.95 -14.20
C ILE A 63 5.81 4.98 -12.86
N ALA A 64 5.43 4.09 -11.94
CA ALA A 64 6.03 4.04 -10.61
C ALA A 64 7.53 3.77 -10.69
N TYR A 65 7.95 2.86 -11.58
CA TYR A 65 9.36 2.50 -11.70
C TYR A 65 10.25 3.65 -12.21
N LEU A 66 9.66 4.71 -12.72
CA LEU A 66 10.43 5.89 -13.11
C LEU A 66 10.89 6.69 -11.89
N LEU A 67 10.32 6.43 -10.72
CA LEU A 67 10.65 7.15 -9.51
C LEU A 67 11.78 6.43 -8.75
N PRO A 68 12.77 7.18 -8.26
CA PRO A 68 13.95 6.55 -7.67
C PRO A 68 13.68 5.80 -6.37
N TYR A 69 12.56 6.05 -5.70
CA TYR A 69 12.25 5.39 -4.42
C TYR A 69 11.37 4.16 -4.60
N VAL A 70 11.12 3.72 -5.83
CA VAL A 70 10.29 2.55 -6.10
C VAL A 70 11.15 1.41 -6.62
N ARG A 71 10.88 0.21 -6.11
CA ARG A 71 11.59 -1.00 -6.55
C ARG A 71 10.62 -2.16 -6.63
N THR A 72 11.02 -3.22 -7.31
CA THR A 72 10.24 -4.46 -7.37
C THR A 72 10.16 -5.09 -5.98
N ALA A 73 8.98 -5.52 -5.58
CA ALA A 73 8.81 -6.16 -4.28
C ALA A 73 9.50 -7.53 -4.27
N SER A 74 10.09 -7.88 -3.12
CA SER A 74 10.75 -9.18 -2.95
C SER A 74 9.72 -10.30 -3.04
N HIS A 75 10.07 -11.36 -3.75
CA HIS A 75 9.29 -12.59 -3.88
C HIS A 75 7.97 -12.47 -4.62
N VAL A 76 7.30 -11.31 -4.57
CA VAL A 76 5.97 -11.14 -5.19
C VAL A 76 5.98 -10.13 -6.33
N GLY A 77 7.17 -9.57 -6.67
CA GLY A 77 7.26 -8.57 -7.73
C GLY A 77 6.72 -9.03 -9.06
N ARG A 78 6.92 -10.30 -9.41
CA ARG A 78 6.46 -10.86 -10.68
C ARG A 78 4.93 -10.90 -10.78
N TYR A 79 4.24 -10.73 -9.65
CA TYR A 79 2.78 -10.69 -9.64
C TYR A 79 2.23 -9.28 -9.62
N GLY A 80 3.10 -8.28 -9.83
CA GLY A 80 2.66 -6.90 -9.92
C GLY A 80 2.82 -6.08 -8.65
N TRP A 81 3.55 -6.57 -7.66
CA TRP A 81 3.77 -5.87 -6.41
C TRP A 81 5.04 -5.02 -6.50
N ILE A 82 4.96 -3.80 -5.97
CA ILE A 82 6.10 -2.90 -5.87
C ILE A 82 6.29 -2.48 -4.43
N THR A 83 7.50 -2.05 -4.09
CA THR A 83 7.79 -1.47 -2.79
C THR A 83 8.26 -0.03 -2.99
N ALA A 84 7.63 0.90 -2.29
CA ALA A 84 8.00 2.30 -2.32
C ALA A 84 8.60 2.69 -0.97
N GLU A 85 9.77 3.32 -1.01
CA GLU A 85 10.39 3.85 0.19
C GLU A 85 9.84 5.26 0.42
N VAL A 86 8.97 5.40 1.43
CA VAL A 86 8.22 6.62 1.68
C VAL A 86 8.92 7.42 2.77
N THR A 87 9.55 8.52 2.40
CA THR A 87 10.38 9.30 3.32
C THR A 87 10.01 10.79 3.38
N ASP A 88 9.20 11.28 2.43
CA ASP A 88 8.87 12.69 2.35
C ASP A 88 7.45 12.87 1.85
N GLU A 89 7.02 14.13 1.71
CA GLU A 89 5.66 14.44 1.32
C GLU A 89 5.35 13.95 -0.11
N GLU A 90 6.29 14.11 -1.03
CA GLU A 90 6.06 13.68 -2.41
C GLU A 90 5.87 12.18 -2.51
N SER A 91 6.77 11.41 -1.91
CA SER A 91 6.64 9.94 -1.94
C SER A 91 5.40 9.49 -1.19
N LEU A 92 5.02 10.20 -0.13
CA LEU A 92 3.80 9.88 0.61
C LEU A 92 2.56 10.09 -0.26
N GLU A 93 2.48 11.20 -0.99
CA GLU A 93 1.31 11.45 -1.83
C GLU A 93 1.13 10.37 -2.88
N ASN A 94 2.22 9.98 -3.52
CA ASN A 94 2.17 8.89 -4.49
C ASN A 94 1.80 7.57 -3.82
N ALA A 95 2.38 7.29 -2.67
CA ALA A 95 2.09 6.06 -1.93
C ALA A 95 0.62 5.95 -1.57
N LEU A 96 -0.02 7.05 -1.15
CA LEU A 96 -1.43 7.04 -0.81
C LEU A 96 -2.30 6.72 -2.02
N GLU A 97 -1.95 7.26 -3.20
CA GLU A 97 -2.67 6.92 -4.42
C GLU A 97 -2.50 5.44 -4.78
N TRP A 98 -1.29 4.93 -4.68
CA TRP A 98 -1.02 3.53 -4.98
C TRP A 98 -1.71 2.59 -3.98
N LEU A 99 -1.83 3.02 -2.73
CA LEU A 99 -2.55 2.26 -1.72
C LEU A 99 -4.02 2.10 -2.12
N ARG A 100 -4.65 3.18 -2.60
CA ARG A 100 -6.02 3.13 -3.09
C ARG A 100 -6.16 2.20 -4.29
N GLU A 101 -5.20 2.26 -5.21
CA GLU A 101 -5.20 1.40 -6.38
C GLU A 101 -5.12 -0.08 -5.97
N SER A 102 -4.22 -0.38 -5.05
CA SER A 102 -4.04 -1.75 -4.57
C SER A 102 -5.31 -2.26 -3.90
N TYR A 103 -5.94 -1.43 -3.08
CA TYR A 103 -7.22 -1.77 -2.48
C TYR A 103 -8.26 -2.10 -3.58
N TRP A 104 -8.35 -1.24 -4.57
CA TRP A 104 -9.29 -1.42 -5.68
C TRP A 104 -9.07 -2.75 -6.38
N LEU A 105 -7.79 -3.10 -6.61
CA LEU A 105 -7.46 -4.35 -7.30
C LEU A 105 -7.77 -5.60 -6.49
N LYS A 106 -7.71 -5.50 -5.17
CA LYS A 106 -7.86 -6.67 -4.30
C LYS A 106 -9.23 -6.81 -3.66
N ALA A 107 -9.95 -5.70 -3.49
CA ALA A 107 -11.26 -5.73 -2.84
C ALA A 107 -12.29 -6.45 -3.72
N PRO A 108 -13.21 -7.21 -3.13
CA PRO A 108 -14.31 -7.79 -3.89
C PRO A 108 -15.10 -6.71 -4.62
N VAL A 109 -15.63 -7.05 -5.79
CA VAL A 109 -16.27 -6.08 -6.68
C VAL A 109 -17.41 -5.33 -6.00
N ASP A 110 -18.28 -6.03 -5.30
CA ASP A 110 -19.42 -5.39 -4.66
C ASP A 110 -19.00 -4.44 -3.54
N ILE A 111 -17.88 -4.71 -2.85
CA ILE A 111 -17.37 -3.84 -1.80
C ILE A 111 -16.79 -2.55 -2.40
N ARG A 112 -15.98 -2.67 -3.45
CA ARG A 112 -15.38 -1.48 -4.05
C ARG A 112 -16.42 -0.63 -4.78
N ASP A 113 -17.48 -1.26 -5.32
CA ASP A 113 -18.57 -0.52 -5.93
C ASP A 113 -19.31 0.31 -4.89
N ALA A 114 -19.51 -0.25 -3.70
CA ALA A 114 -20.12 0.48 -2.59
C ALA A 114 -19.23 1.65 -2.15
N ALA A 115 -17.92 1.49 -2.22
CA ALA A 115 -16.98 2.56 -1.86
C ALA A 115 -17.06 3.75 -2.82
N LEU A 116 -17.45 3.50 -4.07
CA LEU A 116 -17.59 4.55 -5.07
C LEU A 116 -18.94 5.25 -4.98
N GLY A 117 -19.93 4.54 -4.54
CA GLY A 117 -21.24 5.07 -4.43
C GLY A 117 -21.41 5.89 -3.18
#